data_eeee4e22f862c6720c0b862d65887c1e
#
_entry.id   eeee4e22f862c6720c0b862d65887c1e
#
_cell.length_a   1.000
_cell.length_b   1.000
_cell.length_c   1.000
_cell.angle_alpha   90.00
_cell.angle_beta   90.00
_cell.angle_gamma   90.00
#
_symmetry.space_group_name_H-M   'P 1'
#
loop_
_entity.id
_entity.type
_entity.pdbx_description
1 polymer ?
#
loop_
_entity_poly.entity_id
_entity_poly.type
_entity_poly.pdbx_seq_one_letter_code
_entity_poly.pdbx_strand_id
1 'polypeptide(L)'
;KEIDDSVLYAKPNSIYLGSPHKLYLRYNFSYRDKIEAGLVLEKDPGEYLFKNNINDSIRSMLGNKCHSGFDYTSFHFIIFSFGFCKALAIGDYKISFGQGLTMGNGMSFVARGESLLRRCKKISASKSANEGNYLRGIASTLKYDDFELSIFYSNKLTDANVLTYDSLSNTPLEITSP
;
A
#
# COMPACT_ATOMS: atom_id res chain seq x y z
N LYS A 1 -5.73 29.24 -15.16
CA LYS A 1 -7.00 29.84 -14.70
C LYS A 1 -6.79 30.18 -13.24
N GLU A 2 -6.69 31.47 -12.93
CA GLU A 2 -6.59 31.93 -11.54
C GLU A 2 -7.86 31.46 -10.80
N ILE A 3 -7.66 30.81 -9.68
CA ILE A 3 -8.75 30.37 -8.81
C ILE A 3 -9.07 31.56 -7.90
N ASP A 4 -10.30 31.98 -7.92
CA ASP A 4 -10.79 33.08 -7.10
C ASP A 4 -10.73 32.64 -5.61
N ASP A 5 -10.08 33.44 -4.77
CA ASP A 5 -9.90 33.17 -3.35
C ASP A 5 -11.22 32.92 -2.62
N SER A 6 -12.30 33.58 -3.07
CA SER A 6 -13.65 33.37 -2.49
C SER A 6 -14.16 31.93 -2.61
N VAL A 7 -13.79 31.22 -3.65
CA VAL A 7 -14.19 29.82 -3.91
C VAL A 7 -13.38 28.87 -3.03
N LEU A 8 -12.12 29.19 -2.75
CA LEU A 8 -11.24 28.44 -1.84
C LEU A 8 -11.78 28.43 -0.42
N TYR A 9 -12.30 29.55 0.07
CA TYR A 9 -12.88 29.65 1.43
C TYR A 9 -14.22 28.97 1.54
N ALA A 10 -15.04 28.95 0.47
CA ALA A 10 -16.39 28.40 0.51
C ALA A 10 -16.43 26.88 0.50
N LYS A 11 -15.51 26.20 -0.21
CA LYS A 11 -15.46 24.72 -0.32
C LYS A 11 -14.02 24.22 -0.51
N PRO A 12 -13.18 24.21 0.54
CA PRO A 12 -11.78 23.85 0.40
C PRO A 12 -11.53 22.42 -0.10
N ASN A 13 -12.47 21.50 0.10
CA ASN A 13 -12.34 20.10 -0.33
C ASN A 13 -12.86 19.85 -1.76
N SER A 14 -13.38 20.86 -2.46
CA SER A 14 -13.94 20.70 -3.82
C SER A 14 -13.02 21.21 -4.93
N ILE A 15 -11.87 21.75 -4.58
CA ILE A 15 -10.96 22.39 -5.52
C ILE A 15 -9.78 21.47 -5.79
N TYR A 16 -9.66 21.03 -7.03
CA TYR A 16 -8.49 20.33 -7.51
C TYR A 16 -7.37 21.34 -7.80
N LEU A 17 -6.42 21.45 -6.88
CA LEU A 17 -5.30 22.39 -6.97
C LEU A 17 -4.24 21.98 -7.98
N GLY A 18 -4.12 20.67 -8.21
CA GLY A 18 -3.13 20.06 -9.09
C GLY A 18 -3.65 19.69 -10.47
N SER A 19 -2.89 18.87 -11.16
CA SER A 19 -3.23 18.35 -12.47
C SER A 19 -4.46 17.44 -12.42
N PRO A 20 -5.43 17.56 -13.34
CA PRO A 20 -6.60 16.69 -13.39
C PRO A 20 -6.28 15.25 -13.83
N HIS A 21 -5.03 14.98 -14.17
CA HIS A 21 -4.61 13.68 -14.67
C HIS A 21 -4.28 12.72 -13.54
N LYS A 22 -4.88 11.52 -13.59
CA LYS A 22 -4.43 10.37 -12.82
C LYS A 22 -3.21 9.76 -13.52
N LEU A 23 -2.14 9.52 -12.75
CA LEU A 23 -0.94 8.86 -13.26
C LEU A 23 -0.75 7.55 -12.51
N TYR A 24 -0.65 6.46 -13.25
CA TYR A 24 -0.36 5.14 -12.72
C TYR A 24 0.80 4.52 -13.48
N LEU A 25 1.88 4.24 -12.77
CA LEU A 25 3.06 3.57 -13.30
C LEU A 25 3.26 2.25 -12.55
N ARG A 26 3.35 1.17 -13.30
CA ARG A 26 3.66 -0.15 -12.77
C ARG A 26 4.80 -0.77 -13.53
N TYR A 27 5.85 -1.11 -12.82
CA TYR A 27 6.99 -1.86 -13.32
C TYR A 27 7.05 -3.20 -12.62
N ASN A 28 7.18 -4.29 -13.38
CA ASN A 28 7.40 -5.63 -12.84
C ASN A 28 8.54 -6.31 -13.60
N PHE A 29 9.45 -6.86 -12.84
CA PHE A 29 10.57 -7.66 -13.32
C PHE A 29 10.47 -9.06 -12.74
N SER A 30 10.66 -10.07 -13.58
CA SER A 30 10.70 -11.47 -13.16
C SER A 30 11.82 -12.19 -13.91
N TYR A 31 12.64 -12.91 -13.17
CA TYR A 31 13.75 -13.66 -13.73
C TYR A 31 13.69 -15.12 -13.29
N ARG A 32 13.46 -16.02 -14.25
CA ARG A 32 13.47 -17.49 -14.09
C ARG A 32 12.66 -17.99 -12.87
N ASP A 33 11.58 -17.37 -12.54
CA ASP A 33 10.75 -17.64 -11.35
C ASP A 33 11.52 -17.63 -10.00
N LYS A 34 12.77 -17.16 -10.03
CA LYS A 34 13.64 -17.07 -8.85
C LYS A 34 13.66 -15.67 -8.25
N ILE A 35 13.50 -14.65 -9.08
CA ILE A 35 13.54 -13.26 -8.62
C ILE A 35 12.32 -12.55 -9.17
N GLU A 36 11.58 -11.92 -8.29
CA GLU A 36 10.49 -10.99 -8.62
C GLU A 36 10.80 -9.63 -8.01
N ALA A 37 10.76 -8.57 -8.80
CA ALA A 37 10.89 -7.20 -8.34
C ALA A 37 9.82 -6.32 -9.01
N GLY A 38 9.34 -5.33 -8.30
CA GLY A 38 8.38 -4.41 -8.88
C GLY A 38 8.24 -3.11 -8.11
N LEU A 39 7.72 -2.14 -8.82
CA LEU A 39 7.44 -0.80 -8.34
C LEU A 39 6.07 -0.40 -8.85
N VAL A 40 5.26 0.17 -7.97
CA VAL A 40 3.97 0.77 -8.31
C VAL A 40 3.97 2.18 -7.77
N LEU A 41 3.67 3.13 -8.65
CA LEU A 41 3.54 4.55 -8.31
C LEU A 41 2.17 5.00 -8.80
N GLU A 42 1.42 5.66 -7.94
CA GLU A 42 0.12 6.22 -8.25
C GLU A 42 0.05 7.67 -7.79
N LYS A 43 -0.57 8.49 -8.62
CA LYS A 43 -0.88 9.88 -8.34
C LYS A 43 -2.34 10.11 -8.70
N ASP A 44 -3.10 10.58 -7.75
CA ASP A 44 -4.50 10.87 -7.96
C ASP A 44 -4.75 12.23 -8.64
N PRO A 45 -5.92 12.40 -9.28
CA PRO A 45 -6.31 13.68 -9.85
C PRO A 45 -6.39 14.75 -8.74
N GLY A 46 -5.84 15.93 -9.02
CA GLY A 46 -5.86 17.04 -8.06
C GLY A 46 -4.59 17.22 -7.26
N GLU A 47 -3.65 16.29 -7.36
CA GLU A 47 -2.36 16.39 -6.70
C GLU A 47 -1.27 16.98 -7.59
N TYR A 48 -0.26 17.60 -6.95
CA TYR A 48 0.90 18.14 -7.64
C TYR A 48 2.01 17.10 -7.76
N LEU A 49 2.50 16.88 -8.97
CA LEU A 49 3.66 16.03 -9.19
C LEU A 49 4.96 16.71 -8.71
N PHE A 50 5.06 18.02 -8.90
CA PHE A 50 6.24 18.81 -8.56
C PHE A 50 5.87 20.03 -7.73
N LYS A 51 6.63 20.28 -6.67
CA LYS A 51 6.39 21.31 -5.66
C LYS A 51 6.54 22.78 -6.16
N ASN A 52 7.04 22.97 -7.37
CA ASN A 52 7.47 24.29 -7.85
C ASN A 52 6.35 25.24 -8.32
N ASN A 53 5.09 24.78 -8.38
CA ASN A 53 4.00 25.56 -8.97
C ASN A 53 2.92 26.00 -7.97
N ILE A 54 3.20 25.92 -6.69
CA ILE A 54 2.22 26.33 -5.67
C ILE A 54 2.59 27.73 -5.17
N ASN A 55 1.68 28.68 -5.32
CA ASN A 55 1.83 30.00 -4.72
C ASN A 55 1.98 29.90 -3.20
N ASP A 56 2.90 30.68 -2.62
CA ASP A 56 3.18 30.65 -1.19
C ASP A 56 1.95 30.95 -0.32
N SER A 57 1.02 31.76 -0.82
CA SER A 57 -0.26 32.03 -0.17
C SER A 57 -1.14 30.78 -0.03
N ILE A 58 -1.23 29.98 -1.07
CA ILE A 58 -1.99 28.71 -1.07
C ILE A 58 -1.29 27.68 -0.18
N ARG A 59 0.04 27.67 -0.19
CA ARG A 59 0.85 26.79 0.64
C ARG A 59 0.69 27.05 2.13
N SER A 60 0.59 28.33 2.55
CA SER A 60 0.37 28.70 3.94
C SER A 60 -1.02 28.33 4.45
N MET A 61 -2.04 28.35 3.58
CA MET A 61 -3.42 27.96 3.90
C MET A 61 -3.62 26.45 4.02
N LEU A 62 -2.96 25.67 3.15
CA LEU A 62 -3.12 24.22 3.11
C LEU A 62 -2.19 23.47 4.06
N GLY A 63 -1.15 24.14 4.59
CA GLY A 63 -0.20 23.57 5.54
C GLY A 63 0.39 22.25 5.06
N ASN A 64 0.39 21.23 5.93
CA ASN A 64 0.94 19.90 5.63
C ASN A 64 0.06 19.03 4.70
N LYS A 65 -1.11 19.51 4.30
CA LYS A 65 -2.03 18.76 3.42
C LYS A 65 -1.61 18.77 1.93
N CYS A 66 -0.60 19.59 1.58
CA CYS A 66 -0.07 19.64 0.22
C CYS A 66 0.96 18.53 0.02
N HIS A 67 0.52 17.32 -0.29
CA HIS A 67 1.40 16.27 -0.77
C HIS A 67 1.87 16.60 -2.19
N SER A 68 3.19 16.52 -2.40
CA SER A 68 3.80 16.62 -3.73
C SER A 68 4.49 15.30 -4.05
N GLY A 69 4.26 14.78 -5.24
CA GLY A 69 4.83 13.51 -5.68
C GLY A 69 3.77 12.47 -5.97
N PHE A 70 4.12 11.23 -5.78
CA PHE A 70 3.18 10.12 -5.84
C PHE A 70 2.54 9.93 -4.48
N ASP A 71 1.22 9.84 -4.45
CA ASP A 71 0.45 9.59 -3.24
C ASP A 71 0.67 8.16 -2.75
N TYR A 72 0.63 7.23 -3.69
CA TYR A 72 0.91 5.84 -3.40
C TYR A 72 2.22 5.38 -4.02
N THR A 73 3.09 4.79 -3.19
CA THR A 73 4.34 4.17 -3.62
C THR A 73 4.47 2.80 -2.99
N SER A 74 4.57 1.78 -3.82
CA SER A 74 4.77 0.39 -3.41
C SER A 74 5.96 -0.20 -4.14
N PHE A 75 6.82 -0.90 -3.42
CA PHE A 75 7.91 -1.66 -4.02
C PHE A 75 7.98 -3.05 -3.41
N HIS A 76 8.39 -4.03 -4.18
CA HIS A 76 8.65 -5.37 -3.70
C HIS A 76 9.86 -5.97 -4.38
N PHE A 77 10.58 -6.79 -3.62
CA PHE A 77 11.68 -7.60 -4.08
C PHE A 77 11.59 -8.96 -3.42
N ILE A 78 11.48 -10.02 -4.21
CA ILE A 78 11.35 -11.39 -3.70
C ILE A 78 12.35 -12.29 -4.40
N ILE A 79 13.06 -13.08 -3.61
CA ILE A 79 13.93 -14.15 -4.09
C ILE A 79 13.35 -15.47 -3.65
N PHE A 80 13.26 -16.41 -4.58
CA PHE A 80 12.81 -17.77 -4.32
C PHE A 80 13.96 -18.77 -4.47
N SER A 81 13.96 -19.81 -3.64
CA SER A 81 14.88 -20.96 -3.75
C SER A 81 16.35 -20.57 -3.72
N PHE A 82 16.75 -19.88 -2.66
CA PHE A 82 18.15 -19.54 -2.41
C PHE A 82 18.70 -20.38 -1.25
N GLY A 83 19.36 -21.50 -1.56
CA GLY A 83 19.89 -22.44 -0.56
C GLY A 83 18.77 -23.02 0.32
N PHE A 84 18.89 -22.87 1.62
CA PHE A 84 17.88 -23.27 2.61
C PHE A 84 16.70 -22.26 2.71
N CYS A 85 16.84 -21.11 2.11
CA CYS A 85 15.79 -20.10 2.07
C CYS A 85 14.85 -20.38 0.88
N LYS A 86 13.60 -20.76 1.19
CA LYS A 86 12.58 -21.04 0.19
C LYS A 86 12.02 -19.77 -0.45
N ALA A 87 11.90 -18.71 0.35
CA ALA A 87 11.48 -17.39 -0.11
C ALA A 87 11.99 -16.31 0.84
N LEU A 88 12.49 -15.21 0.29
CA LEU A 88 12.84 -13.99 0.99
C LEU A 88 12.14 -12.83 0.30
N ALA A 89 11.33 -12.08 1.03
CA ALA A 89 10.62 -10.91 0.53
C ALA A 89 11.06 -9.66 1.29
N ILE A 90 11.27 -8.58 0.56
CA ILE A 90 11.60 -7.26 1.08
C ILE A 90 10.66 -6.25 0.41
N GLY A 91 10.12 -5.32 1.21
CA GLY A 91 9.17 -4.31 0.76
C GLY A 91 7.73 -4.74 0.97
N ASP A 92 6.89 -4.61 -0.05
CA ASP A 92 5.45 -4.86 0.05
C ASP A 92 5.11 -6.28 -0.37
N TYR A 93 4.66 -7.08 0.58
CA TYR A 93 4.38 -8.50 0.38
C TYR A 93 3.04 -8.90 0.97
N LYS A 94 2.55 -10.06 0.55
CA LYS A 94 1.35 -10.71 1.07
C LYS A 94 1.71 -12.07 1.64
N ILE A 95 1.06 -12.42 2.75
CA ILE A 95 1.22 -13.71 3.40
C ILE A 95 -0.07 -14.50 3.27
N SER A 96 0.07 -15.81 3.09
CA SER A 96 -1.07 -16.73 3.10
C SER A 96 -0.69 -18.00 3.84
N PHE A 97 -1.31 -18.22 5.00
CA PHE A 97 -1.17 -19.42 5.81
C PHE A 97 -2.52 -20.10 6.01
N GLY A 98 -2.50 -21.44 6.22
CA GLY A 98 -3.71 -22.22 6.43
C GLY A 98 -4.69 -22.12 5.25
N GLN A 99 -4.19 -22.12 4.02
CA GLN A 99 -5.00 -21.92 2.81
C GLN A 99 -5.75 -20.56 2.78
N GLY A 100 -5.24 -19.57 3.53
CA GLY A 100 -5.85 -18.25 3.65
C GLY A 100 -6.91 -18.14 4.76
N LEU A 101 -7.10 -19.19 5.55
CA LEU A 101 -8.08 -19.19 6.66
C LEU A 101 -7.53 -18.51 7.92
N THR A 102 -6.24 -18.72 8.22
CA THR A 102 -5.61 -18.09 9.40
C THR A 102 -5.01 -16.73 9.06
N MET A 103 -4.34 -16.64 7.94
CA MET A 103 -3.86 -15.38 7.37
C MET A 103 -3.96 -15.46 5.86
N GLY A 104 -4.65 -14.52 5.24
CA GLY A 104 -4.76 -14.49 3.80
C GLY A 104 -5.39 -13.20 3.31
N ASN A 105 -4.72 -12.56 2.37
CA ASN A 105 -5.19 -11.35 1.71
C ASN A 105 -5.75 -11.70 0.33
N GLY A 106 -6.96 -12.20 0.28
CA GLY A 106 -7.56 -12.46 -1.02
C GLY A 106 -9.02 -12.85 -0.92
N MET A 107 -9.88 -12.14 -1.59
CA MET A 107 -11.24 -12.59 -1.86
C MET A 107 -11.15 -13.85 -2.72
N SER A 108 -11.57 -14.98 -2.16
CA SER A 108 -11.81 -16.19 -2.91
C SER A 108 -13.21 -16.13 -3.49
N PHE A 109 -13.31 -15.76 -4.75
CA PHE A 109 -14.52 -16.09 -5.48
C PHE A 109 -14.51 -17.61 -5.71
N VAL A 110 -15.24 -18.32 -4.87
CA VAL A 110 -15.51 -19.74 -5.07
C VAL A 110 -16.47 -19.85 -6.25
N ALA A 111 -15.91 -19.96 -7.44
CA ALA A 111 -16.67 -20.43 -8.58
C ALA A 111 -16.90 -21.93 -8.39
N ARG A 112 -18.12 -22.25 -7.96
CA ARG A 112 -18.75 -23.59 -8.05
C ARG A 112 -17.81 -24.81 -7.97
N GLY A 113 -17.67 -25.37 -6.78
CA GLY A 113 -17.61 -26.81 -6.58
C GLY A 113 -16.33 -27.56 -6.92
N GLU A 114 -15.38 -27.01 -7.62
CA GLU A 114 -14.17 -27.72 -8.01
C GLU A 114 -12.92 -27.07 -7.46
N SER A 115 -12.22 -27.83 -6.63
CA SER A 115 -10.92 -27.53 -6.03
C SER A 115 -10.93 -26.54 -4.86
N LEU A 116 -11.29 -27.04 -3.69
CA LEU A 116 -11.07 -26.39 -2.39
C LEU A 116 -9.57 -26.22 -2.05
N LEU A 117 -8.67 -26.78 -2.84
CA LEU A 117 -7.23 -26.68 -2.64
C LEU A 117 -6.67 -25.44 -3.31
N ARG A 118 -6.61 -24.35 -2.57
CA ARG A 118 -5.95 -23.13 -3.03
C ARG A 118 -4.43 -23.32 -2.94
N ARG A 119 -3.77 -23.42 -4.09
CA ARG A 119 -2.30 -23.36 -4.16
C ARG A 119 -1.83 -21.91 -3.94
N CYS A 120 -1.82 -21.46 -2.71
CA CYS A 120 -1.29 -20.13 -2.38
C CYS A 120 0.20 -20.23 -2.07
N LYS A 121 1.00 -19.40 -2.71
CA LYS A 121 2.37 -19.16 -2.25
C LYS A 121 2.27 -18.56 -0.84
N LYS A 122 3.03 -19.08 0.13
CA LYS A 122 3.02 -18.58 1.51
C LYS A 122 3.41 -17.11 1.58
N ILE A 123 4.40 -16.71 0.79
CA ILE A 123 4.83 -15.32 0.60
C ILE A 123 4.70 -14.99 -0.88
N SER A 124 4.09 -13.87 -1.19
CA SER A 124 3.90 -13.36 -2.55
C SER A 124 4.03 -11.85 -2.61
N ALA A 125 4.36 -11.32 -3.79
CA ALA A 125 4.47 -9.88 -4.03
C ALA A 125 3.10 -9.19 -3.92
N SER A 126 3.06 -8.00 -3.36
CA SER A 126 1.94 -7.09 -3.53
C SER A 126 2.10 -6.36 -4.87
N LYS A 127 1.24 -6.70 -5.84
CA LYS A 127 1.31 -6.16 -7.21
C LYS A 127 0.19 -5.16 -7.52
N SER A 128 -0.61 -4.77 -6.55
CA SER A 128 -1.74 -3.86 -6.74
C SER A 128 -1.55 -2.59 -5.93
N ALA A 129 -2.16 -1.50 -6.39
CA ALA A 129 -2.25 -0.23 -5.67
C ALA A 129 -3.29 -0.27 -4.52
N ASN A 130 -3.66 -1.45 -4.03
CA ASN A 130 -4.59 -1.59 -2.92
C ASN A 130 -3.85 -1.39 -1.60
N GLU A 131 -4.07 -0.28 -0.96
CA GLU A 131 -3.41 0.15 0.26
C GLU A 131 -3.74 -0.72 1.50
N GLY A 132 -4.89 -1.35 1.52
CA GLY A 132 -5.36 -2.13 2.66
C GLY A 132 -4.73 -3.52 2.80
N ASN A 133 -4.33 -4.16 1.72
CA ASN A 133 -4.12 -5.61 1.66
C ASN A 133 -2.67 -6.06 1.45
N TYR A 134 -1.71 -5.43 2.09
CA TYR A 134 -0.31 -5.86 2.07
C TYR A 134 0.39 -5.54 3.38
N LEU A 135 1.51 -6.23 3.61
CA LEU A 135 2.44 -5.98 4.69
C LEU A 135 3.69 -5.33 4.12
N ARG A 136 4.28 -4.36 4.82
CA ARG A 136 5.51 -3.66 4.42
C ARG A 136 6.63 -3.99 5.39
N GLY A 137 7.71 -4.56 4.88
CA GLY A 137 8.84 -4.94 5.70
C GLY A 137 9.63 -6.09 5.11
N ILE A 138 9.88 -7.14 5.92
CA ILE A 138 10.69 -8.29 5.52
C ILE A 138 9.97 -9.57 5.92
N ALA A 139 9.97 -10.56 5.03
CA ALA A 139 9.49 -11.89 5.33
C ALA A 139 10.42 -12.96 4.75
N SER A 140 10.61 -14.05 5.47
CA SER A 140 11.41 -15.17 5.02
C SER A 140 10.74 -16.50 5.34
N THR A 141 10.87 -17.45 4.43
CA THR A 141 10.52 -18.84 4.67
C THR A 141 11.76 -19.69 4.52
N LEU A 142 12.17 -20.31 5.60
CA LEU A 142 13.30 -21.21 5.67
C LEU A 142 12.79 -22.66 5.61
N LYS A 143 13.48 -23.49 4.86
CA LYS A 143 13.19 -24.92 4.81
C LYS A 143 14.47 -25.71 5.06
N TYR A 144 14.40 -26.58 6.05
CA TYR A 144 15.46 -27.52 6.36
C TYR A 144 14.85 -28.91 6.55
N ASP A 145 15.14 -29.81 5.65
CA ASP A 145 14.56 -31.15 5.54
C ASP A 145 13.00 -31.07 5.55
N ASP A 146 12.34 -31.67 6.53
CA ASP A 146 10.88 -31.63 6.71
C ASP A 146 10.38 -30.42 7.47
N PHE A 147 11.27 -29.62 8.06
CA PHE A 147 10.90 -28.43 8.82
C PHE A 147 10.80 -27.21 7.92
N GLU A 148 9.72 -26.45 8.09
CA GLU A 148 9.52 -25.17 7.42
C GLU A 148 9.17 -24.09 8.43
N LEU A 149 10.04 -23.08 8.55
CA LEU A 149 9.86 -21.92 9.44
C LEU A 149 9.62 -20.66 8.59
N SER A 150 8.53 -19.98 8.86
CA SER A 150 8.21 -18.69 8.23
C SER A 150 8.25 -17.60 9.29
N ILE A 151 9.05 -16.57 9.03
CA ILE A 151 9.23 -15.39 9.89
C ILE A 151 8.88 -14.17 9.05
N PHE A 152 8.16 -13.23 9.63
CA PHE A 152 7.86 -11.97 8.98
C PHE A 152 7.83 -10.82 9.99
N TYR A 153 8.22 -9.66 9.52
CA TYR A 153 8.13 -8.39 10.24
C TYR A 153 7.49 -7.35 9.35
N SER A 154 6.52 -6.62 9.86
CA SER A 154 5.84 -5.57 9.14
C SER A 154 5.73 -4.31 9.98
N ASN A 155 6.10 -3.19 9.36
CA ASN A 155 5.87 -1.86 9.91
C ASN A 155 5.28 -0.99 8.80
N LYS A 156 4.00 -0.71 8.89
CA LYS A 156 3.24 0.07 7.91
C LYS A 156 2.36 1.07 8.64
N LEU A 157 2.44 2.33 8.24
CA LEU A 157 1.45 3.32 8.62
C LEU A 157 0.17 3.06 7.84
N THR A 158 -0.95 3.09 8.54
CA THR A 158 -2.27 2.91 7.94
C THR A 158 -3.12 4.11 8.32
N ASP A 159 -3.76 4.70 7.33
CA ASP A 159 -4.72 5.76 7.57
C ASP A 159 -5.91 5.23 8.35
N ALA A 160 -6.40 6.01 9.29
CA ALA A 160 -7.53 5.67 10.11
C ALA A 160 -8.38 6.90 10.37
N ASN A 161 -9.69 6.72 10.35
CA ASN A 161 -10.62 7.76 10.75
C ASN A 161 -10.82 7.72 12.27
N VAL A 162 -10.54 8.83 12.94
CA VAL A 162 -10.78 8.97 14.37
C VAL A 162 -12.22 9.43 14.58
N LEU A 163 -13.02 8.61 15.26
CA LEU A 163 -14.42 8.92 15.57
C LEU A 163 -14.55 9.74 16.85
N THR A 164 -13.77 9.41 17.86
CA THR A 164 -13.91 10.02 19.20
C THR A 164 -12.54 10.30 19.81
N TYR A 165 -12.40 11.50 20.38
CA TYR A 165 -11.22 11.90 21.15
C TYR A 165 -11.56 11.95 22.64
N ASP A 166 -10.62 11.58 23.47
CA ASP A 166 -10.68 11.86 24.91
C ASP A 166 -10.47 13.37 25.12
N SER A 167 -11.43 14.01 25.79
CA SER A 167 -11.43 15.45 26.02
C SER A 167 -10.31 15.94 26.95
N LEU A 168 -9.71 15.04 27.73
CA LEU A 168 -8.67 15.36 28.71
C LEU A 168 -7.26 15.14 28.17
N SER A 169 -7.04 14.07 27.44
CA SER A 169 -5.72 13.65 26.94
C SER A 169 -5.51 13.90 25.44
N ASN A 170 -6.54 14.33 24.71
CA ASN A 170 -6.54 14.51 23.25
C ASN A 170 -6.04 13.26 22.47
N THR A 171 -6.21 12.08 23.10
CA THR A 171 -5.88 10.80 22.47
C THR A 171 -7.10 10.23 21.75
N PRO A 172 -6.93 9.56 20.60
CA PRO A 172 -8.04 8.93 19.90
C PRO A 172 -8.54 7.71 20.72
N LEU A 173 -9.85 7.70 21.02
CA LEU A 173 -10.51 6.61 21.73
C LEU A 173 -11.08 5.56 20.78
N GLU A 174 -11.61 5.99 19.67
CA GLU A 174 -12.21 5.13 18.67
C GLU A 174 -11.62 5.41 17.30
N ILE A 175 -11.16 4.35 16.61
CA ILE A 175 -10.54 4.40 15.30
C ILE A 175 -11.27 3.43 14.39
N THR A 176 -11.69 3.89 13.21
CA THR A 176 -12.20 3.02 12.16
C THR A 176 -11.23 2.97 10.99
N SER A 177 -11.17 1.83 10.31
CA SER A 177 -10.47 1.75 9.02
C SER A 177 -11.18 2.64 7.99
N PRO A 178 -10.45 3.24 7.08
CA PRO A 178 -10.99 4.06 6.00
C PRO A 178 -11.89 3.26 5.07
#